data_76efeaacbdbc4a65d50b9e52920709cd
#
_entry.id   76efeaacbdbc4a65d50b9e52920709cd
#
_cell.length_a   1.000
_cell.length_b   1.000
_cell.length_c   1.000
_cell.angle_alpha   90.00
_cell.angle_beta   90.00
_cell.angle_gamma   90.00
#
_symmetry.space_group_name_H-M   'P 1'
#
loop_
_entity.id
_entity.type
_entity.pdbx_description
1 polymer ?
#
loop_
_entity_poly.entity_id
_entity_poly.type
_entity_poly.pdbx_seq_one_letter_code
_entity_poly.pdbx_strand_id
1 'polypeptide(L)'
;MRDLFIFILAVCLYAVGFMARSEEPFDLAVTVDWKPYLYINQQGEPDGEDLRLLRRTLKRLGYELNAQRLPEKRLALELKQGEVDVILGAAYTKAREAQNFYSMPYRKETIVFGFRFSRNPYFSDVNVSSLLQQNYLVAVNKSGWFGEDFQRKALDAHDRYLIHAEGTMRRMQLLKMGRVDAVVGDQKVLEAAAQQLGIDDFKVSKQVIHETRVHFLFSRNRVDKAFMQRFNQALVAELTRQTF
;
A
#
# COMPACT_ATOMS: atom_id res chain seq x y z
N MET A 1 2.84 -62.26 -19.28
CA MET A 1 2.00 -61.17 -19.78
C MET A 1 1.15 -60.52 -18.65
N ARG A 2 0.66 -61.30 -17.72
CA ARG A 2 -0.21 -60.79 -16.60
C ARG A 2 0.58 -59.90 -15.62
N ASP A 3 1.83 -60.22 -15.33
CA ASP A 3 2.68 -59.47 -14.41
C ASP A 3 3.21 -58.14 -14.97
N LEU A 4 3.40 -58.10 -16.31
CA LEU A 4 3.79 -56.86 -16.99
C LEU A 4 2.64 -55.83 -17.03
N PHE A 5 1.38 -56.29 -17.11
CA PHE A 5 0.20 -55.41 -17.06
C PHE A 5 -0.01 -54.82 -15.69
N ILE A 6 0.26 -55.58 -14.62
CA ILE A 6 0.16 -55.09 -13.22
C ILE A 6 1.24 -54.02 -12.93
N PHE A 7 2.45 -54.19 -13.47
CA PHE A 7 3.55 -53.23 -13.29
C PHE A 7 3.26 -51.88 -14.01
N ILE A 8 2.71 -51.94 -15.22
CA ILE A 8 2.32 -50.74 -16.00
C ILE A 8 1.18 -50.01 -15.32
N LEU A 9 0.19 -50.73 -14.76
CA LEU A 9 -0.93 -50.10 -14.04
C LEU A 9 -0.47 -49.45 -12.74
N ALA A 10 0.50 -50.01 -12.00
CA ALA A 10 1.07 -49.44 -10.79
C ALA A 10 1.89 -48.18 -11.07
N VAL A 11 2.64 -48.14 -12.19
CA VAL A 11 3.41 -46.94 -12.61
C VAL A 11 2.46 -45.82 -13.05
N CYS A 12 1.36 -46.12 -13.72
CA CYS A 12 0.33 -45.11 -14.08
C CYS A 12 -0.41 -44.55 -12.86
N LEU A 13 -0.66 -45.37 -11.83
CA LEU A 13 -1.25 -44.86 -10.59
C LEU A 13 -0.32 -43.96 -9.77
N TYR A 14 1.01 -44.20 -9.83
CA TYR A 14 2.01 -43.34 -9.21
C TYR A 14 2.18 -41.99 -9.94
N ALA A 15 1.99 -41.97 -11.27
CA ALA A 15 2.09 -40.76 -12.08
C ALA A 15 0.88 -39.81 -11.92
N VAL A 16 -0.29 -40.28 -11.51
CA VAL A 16 -1.50 -39.46 -11.27
C VAL A 16 -1.46 -38.76 -9.94
N GLY A 17 -0.57 -39.16 -9.00
CA GLY A 17 -0.45 -38.54 -7.66
C GLY A 17 0.27 -37.19 -7.61
N PHE A 18 0.86 -36.73 -8.73
CA PHE A 18 1.53 -35.42 -8.82
C PHE A 18 0.68 -34.41 -9.61
N MET A 19 -0.62 -34.40 -9.45
CA MET A 19 -1.40 -33.22 -9.76
C MET A 19 -1.00 -32.18 -8.71
N ALA A 20 -0.17 -31.22 -9.14
CA ALA A 20 0.15 -30.05 -8.36
C ALA A 20 -1.18 -29.46 -7.86
N ARG A 21 -1.46 -29.63 -6.56
CA ARG A 21 -2.58 -28.97 -5.90
C ARG A 21 -2.31 -27.48 -6.09
N SER A 22 -2.98 -26.87 -7.06
CA SER A 22 -2.95 -25.43 -7.19
C SER A 22 -3.44 -24.89 -5.86
N GLU A 23 -2.52 -24.33 -5.09
CA GLU A 23 -2.93 -23.65 -3.85
C GLU A 23 -3.83 -22.48 -4.25
N GLU A 24 -4.87 -22.25 -3.47
CA GLU A 24 -5.80 -21.15 -3.74
C GLU A 24 -5.04 -19.83 -3.87
N PRO A 25 -5.34 -19.00 -4.90
CA PRO A 25 -4.67 -17.73 -5.10
C PRO A 25 -4.86 -16.81 -3.87
N PHE A 26 -3.92 -15.91 -3.67
CA PHE A 26 -4.07 -14.87 -2.67
C PHE A 26 -4.97 -13.75 -3.18
N ASP A 27 -5.88 -13.26 -2.34
CA ASP A 27 -6.73 -12.12 -2.64
C ASP A 27 -6.14 -10.83 -2.06
N LEU A 28 -5.92 -9.85 -2.96
CA LEU A 28 -5.41 -8.52 -2.66
C LEU A 28 -6.50 -7.48 -2.84
N ALA A 29 -6.66 -6.60 -1.87
CA ALA A 29 -7.47 -5.40 -2.01
C ALA A 29 -6.71 -4.28 -2.73
N VAL A 30 -7.31 -3.74 -3.79
CA VAL A 30 -6.76 -2.66 -4.61
C VAL A 30 -7.53 -1.37 -4.39
N THR A 31 -6.84 -0.32 -3.98
CA THR A 31 -7.28 1.07 -4.05
C THR A 31 -6.73 1.72 -5.32
N VAL A 32 -7.49 2.62 -5.93
CA VAL A 32 -7.22 3.05 -7.32
C VAL A 32 -6.32 4.26 -7.51
N ASP A 33 -5.82 4.91 -6.47
CA ASP A 33 -5.09 6.19 -6.61
C ASP A 33 -3.86 6.32 -5.71
N TRP A 34 -3.07 5.25 -5.65
CA TRP A 34 -1.82 5.21 -4.90
C TRP A 34 -0.59 4.99 -5.81
N LYS A 35 -0.60 5.64 -6.98
CA LYS A 35 0.52 5.60 -7.92
C LYS A 35 1.77 6.25 -7.28
N PRO A 36 2.99 5.67 -7.43
CA PRO A 36 3.36 4.59 -8.36
C PRO A 36 3.20 3.17 -7.80
N TYR A 37 2.77 2.99 -6.55
CA TYR A 37 2.84 1.72 -5.83
C TYR A 37 1.71 0.74 -6.15
N LEU A 38 0.47 1.25 -6.22
CA LEU A 38 -0.73 0.49 -6.55
C LEU A 38 -1.74 1.40 -7.23
N TYR A 39 -2.13 1.09 -8.46
CA TYR A 39 -3.07 1.89 -9.24
C TYR A 39 -3.73 1.03 -10.34
N ILE A 40 -4.75 1.57 -10.99
CA ILE A 40 -5.33 0.97 -12.18
C ILE A 40 -4.66 1.60 -13.42
N ASN A 41 -4.10 0.76 -14.28
CA ASN A 41 -3.44 1.19 -15.52
C ASN A 41 -4.45 1.59 -16.60
N GLN A 42 -3.97 2.00 -17.76
CA GLN A 42 -4.81 2.43 -18.89
C GLN A 42 -5.69 1.31 -19.47
N GLN A 43 -5.31 0.04 -19.26
CA GLN A 43 -6.06 -1.14 -19.66
C GLN A 43 -7.15 -1.52 -18.65
N GLY A 44 -7.26 -0.80 -17.55
CA GLY A 44 -8.21 -1.07 -16.47
C GLY A 44 -7.75 -2.15 -15.48
N GLU A 45 -6.48 -2.55 -15.54
CA GLU A 45 -5.90 -3.60 -14.72
C GLU A 45 -5.10 -3.03 -13.54
N PRO A 46 -5.05 -3.74 -12.40
CA PRO A 46 -4.19 -3.38 -11.28
C PRO A 46 -2.71 -3.49 -11.63
N ASP A 47 -1.95 -2.42 -11.36
CA ASP A 47 -0.50 -2.34 -11.54
C ASP A 47 0.15 -1.49 -10.43
N GLY A 48 1.47 -1.48 -10.39
CA GLY A 48 2.27 -0.67 -9.48
C GLY A 48 3.51 -1.42 -8.95
N GLU A 49 4.43 -0.65 -8.38
CA GLU A 49 5.73 -1.18 -7.91
C GLU A 49 5.54 -2.23 -6.80
N ASP A 50 4.70 -1.91 -5.80
CA ASP A 50 4.43 -2.80 -4.67
C ASP A 50 3.67 -4.06 -5.13
N LEU A 51 2.70 -3.91 -6.04
CA LEU A 51 1.96 -5.03 -6.60
C LEU A 51 2.86 -5.99 -7.39
N ARG A 52 3.73 -5.45 -8.24
CA ARG A 52 4.68 -6.26 -9.00
C ARG A 52 5.65 -7.02 -8.07
N LEU A 53 6.13 -6.39 -7.00
CA LEU A 53 6.98 -7.02 -6.00
C LEU A 53 6.24 -8.18 -5.29
N LEU A 54 5.01 -7.95 -4.83
CA LEU A 54 4.19 -8.98 -4.18
C LEU A 54 3.95 -10.17 -5.11
N ARG A 55 3.54 -9.91 -6.37
CA ARG A 55 3.31 -10.97 -7.37
C ARG A 55 4.55 -11.85 -7.59
N ARG A 56 5.73 -11.23 -7.77
CA ARG A 56 6.97 -12.00 -7.94
C ARG A 56 7.31 -12.81 -6.70
N THR A 57 7.12 -12.23 -5.51
CA THR A 57 7.42 -12.92 -4.24
C THR A 57 6.50 -14.13 -4.04
N LEU A 58 5.19 -13.98 -4.26
CA LEU A 58 4.22 -15.08 -4.15
C LEU A 58 4.46 -16.15 -5.21
N LYS A 59 4.74 -15.76 -6.47
CA LYS A 59 5.04 -16.70 -7.55
C LYS A 59 6.26 -17.58 -7.26
N ARG A 60 7.28 -17.06 -6.56
CA ARG A 60 8.41 -17.87 -6.08
C ARG A 60 8.00 -18.99 -5.14
N LEU A 61 6.91 -18.81 -4.43
CA LEU A 61 6.35 -19.76 -3.47
C LEU A 61 5.29 -20.67 -4.11
N GLY A 62 4.98 -20.48 -5.41
CA GLY A 62 3.99 -21.26 -6.13
C GLY A 62 2.56 -20.71 -6.06
N TYR A 63 2.36 -19.48 -5.54
CA TYR A 63 1.05 -18.87 -5.41
C TYR A 63 0.77 -17.84 -6.51
N GLU A 64 -0.48 -17.78 -6.94
CA GLU A 64 -1.02 -16.71 -7.77
C GLU A 64 -1.66 -15.60 -6.90
N LEU A 65 -1.92 -14.43 -7.51
CA LEU A 65 -2.49 -13.26 -6.84
C LEU A 65 -3.68 -12.71 -7.62
N ASN A 66 -4.86 -12.75 -7.03
CA ASN A 66 -6.05 -12.06 -7.50
C ASN A 66 -6.10 -10.64 -6.92
N ALA A 67 -6.58 -9.68 -7.71
CA ALA A 67 -6.69 -8.29 -7.26
C ALA A 67 -8.16 -7.86 -7.31
N GLN A 68 -8.73 -7.52 -6.14
CA GLN A 68 -10.11 -7.07 -5.99
C GLN A 68 -10.16 -5.58 -5.69
N ARG A 69 -11.06 -4.86 -6.34
CA ARG A 69 -11.29 -3.44 -6.04
C ARG A 69 -12.12 -3.28 -4.77
N LEU A 70 -11.56 -2.62 -3.77
CA LEU A 70 -12.27 -2.30 -2.53
C LEU A 70 -12.07 -0.83 -2.14
N PRO A 71 -13.08 -0.19 -1.54
CA PRO A 71 -12.91 1.11 -0.92
C PRO A 71 -11.88 1.03 0.23
N GLU A 72 -10.98 2.02 0.32
CA GLU A 72 -9.90 2.04 1.33
C GLU A 72 -10.40 1.83 2.76
N LYS A 73 -11.53 2.42 3.12
CA LYS A 73 -12.16 2.27 4.45
C LYS A 73 -12.58 0.84 4.82
N ARG A 74 -12.71 -0.07 3.83
CA ARG A 74 -13.09 -1.48 4.07
C ARG A 74 -11.88 -2.39 4.26
N LEU A 75 -10.69 -1.98 3.84
CA LEU A 75 -9.49 -2.83 3.82
C LEU A 75 -9.22 -3.53 5.16
N ALA A 76 -9.25 -2.78 6.27
CA ALA A 76 -8.95 -3.35 7.59
C ALA A 76 -9.98 -4.38 8.05
N LEU A 77 -11.26 -4.16 7.72
CA LEU A 77 -12.34 -5.09 8.05
C LEU A 77 -12.25 -6.37 7.22
N GLU A 78 -12.11 -6.25 5.90
CA GLU A 78 -12.02 -7.37 4.97
C GLU A 78 -10.79 -8.25 5.28
N LEU A 79 -9.64 -7.63 5.58
CA LEU A 79 -8.44 -8.36 5.99
C LEU A 79 -8.66 -9.12 7.32
N LYS A 80 -9.35 -8.51 8.29
CA LYS A 80 -9.67 -9.15 9.57
C LYS A 80 -10.65 -10.33 9.40
N GLN A 81 -11.60 -10.23 8.49
CA GLN A 81 -12.60 -11.27 8.18
C GLN A 81 -12.00 -12.41 7.34
N GLY A 82 -10.86 -12.17 6.67
CA GLY A 82 -10.24 -13.13 5.76
C GLY A 82 -10.85 -13.12 4.35
N GLU A 83 -11.65 -12.09 4.02
CA GLU A 83 -12.17 -11.85 2.66
C GLU A 83 -11.09 -11.28 1.74
N VAL A 84 -10.02 -10.76 2.33
CA VAL A 84 -8.79 -10.32 1.69
C VAL A 84 -7.64 -10.94 2.44
N ASP A 85 -6.68 -11.49 1.73
CA ASP A 85 -5.55 -12.20 2.32
C ASP A 85 -4.38 -11.27 2.65
N VAL A 86 -4.19 -10.22 1.83
CA VAL A 86 -3.04 -9.32 1.92
C VAL A 86 -3.38 -7.90 1.51
N ILE A 87 -2.76 -6.93 2.18
CA ILE A 87 -2.75 -5.51 1.78
C ILE A 87 -1.32 -4.97 1.68
N LEU A 88 -1.13 -3.93 0.86
CA LEU A 88 0.16 -3.31 0.58
C LEU A 88 0.39 -2.07 1.45
N GLY A 89 1.65 -1.67 1.61
CA GLY A 89 2.04 -0.38 2.17
C GLY A 89 1.60 -0.14 3.60
N ALA A 90 1.51 -1.20 4.40
CA ALA A 90 1.08 -1.08 5.78
C ALA A 90 2.22 -0.56 6.68
N ALA A 91 2.07 0.65 7.23
CA ALA A 91 2.88 1.10 8.35
C ALA A 91 2.62 0.22 9.58
N TYR A 92 3.68 -0.05 10.35
CA TYR A 92 3.57 -0.84 11.58
C TYR A 92 2.74 -0.11 12.64
N THR A 93 1.78 -0.82 13.22
CA THR A 93 1.09 -0.43 14.46
C THR A 93 0.81 -1.67 15.32
N LYS A 94 0.86 -1.51 16.65
CA LYS A 94 0.53 -2.62 17.57
C LYS A 94 -0.88 -3.18 17.36
N ALA A 95 -1.84 -2.32 17.05
CA ALA A 95 -3.22 -2.74 16.81
C ALA A 95 -3.34 -3.65 15.57
N ARG A 96 -2.61 -3.36 14.49
CA ARG A 96 -2.58 -4.22 13.28
C ARG A 96 -1.83 -5.52 13.53
N GLU A 97 -0.70 -5.49 14.25
CA GLU A 97 0.09 -6.67 14.60
C GLU A 97 -0.70 -7.69 15.43
N ALA A 98 -1.55 -7.22 16.33
CA ALA A 98 -2.39 -8.10 17.15
C ALA A 98 -3.31 -9.01 16.32
N GLN A 99 -3.71 -8.57 15.12
CA GLN A 99 -4.69 -9.25 14.27
C GLN A 99 -4.11 -9.82 12.97
N ASN A 100 -2.89 -9.42 12.58
CA ASN A 100 -2.29 -9.74 11.28
C ASN A 100 -0.81 -10.10 11.43
N PHE A 101 -0.22 -10.63 10.35
CA PHE A 101 1.21 -10.80 10.22
C PHE A 101 1.82 -9.75 9.30
N TYR A 102 2.89 -9.12 9.75
CA TYR A 102 3.71 -8.23 8.94
C TYR A 102 4.81 -9.01 8.23
N SER A 103 5.05 -8.71 6.95
CA SER A 103 6.31 -9.07 6.31
C SER A 103 7.48 -8.28 6.90
N MET A 104 8.72 -8.63 6.54
CA MET A 104 9.80 -7.66 6.64
C MET A 104 9.48 -6.40 5.82
N PRO A 105 10.05 -5.23 6.20
CA PRO A 105 9.81 -4.00 5.45
C PRO A 105 10.42 -4.09 4.04
N TYR A 106 9.73 -3.53 3.04
CA TYR A 106 10.19 -3.60 1.66
C TYR A 106 10.48 -2.23 1.02
N ARG A 107 9.98 -1.15 1.59
CA ARG A 107 10.33 0.23 1.21
C ARG A 107 10.14 1.21 2.36
N LYS A 108 10.66 2.41 2.17
CA LYS A 108 10.42 3.56 3.04
C LYS A 108 9.30 4.42 2.45
N GLU A 109 8.49 4.98 3.32
CA GLU A 109 7.49 5.98 3.00
C GLU A 109 7.87 7.29 3.69
N THR A 110 7.79 8.40 2.96
CA THR A 110 8.10 9.74 3.46
C THR A 110 6.86 10.60 3.38
N ILE A 111 6.25 10.88 4.53
CA ILE A 111 5.07 11.72 4.63
C ILE A 111 5.48 13.18 4.70
N VAL A 112 4.94 13.94 3.77
CA VAL A 112 5.15 15.38 3.63
C VAL A 112 3.81 16.08 3.42
N PHE A 113 3.79 17.41 3.40
CA PHE A 113 2.69 18.11 2.75
C PHE A 113 3.14 18.71 1.41
N GLY A 114 2.22 18.68 0.45
CA GLY A 114 2.38 19.30 -0.85
C GLY A 114 1.48 20.52 -0.97
N PHE A 115 1.88 21.50 -1.77
CA PHE A 115 1.20 22.78 -1.94
C PHE A 115 1.44 23.37 -3.34
N ARG A 116 0.72 24.43 -3.69
CA ARG A 116 0.94 25.20 -4.92
C ARG A 116 1.88 26.37 -4.65
N PHE A 117 3.08 26.35 -5.25
CA PHE A 117 4.11 27.36 -5.04
C PHE A 117 3.64 28.76 -5.46
N SER A 118 2.88 28.87 -6.53
CA SER A 118 2.36 30.17 -7.01
C SER A 118 1.42 30.86 -6.01
N ARG A 119 0.77 30.08 -5.12
CA ARG A 119 -0.14 30.61 -4.09
C ARG A 119 0.56 30.83 -2.74
N ASN A 120 1.46 29.92 -2.37
CA ASN A 120 2.06 29.87 -1.04
C ASN A 120 3.58 29.61 -1.13
N PRO A 121 4.37 30.55 -1.66
CA PRO A 121 5.82 30.33 -1.93
C PRO A 121 6.64 30.07 -0.66
N TYR A 122 6.20 30.54 0.49
CA TYR A 122 6.89 30.37 1.78
C TYR A 122 6.60 29.00 2.46
N PHE A 123 5.69 28.19 1.94
CA PHE A 123 5.36 26.89 2.54
C PHE A 123 6.51 25.87 2.47
N SER A 124 7.50 26.08 1.62
CA SER A 124 8.63 25.15 1.46
C SER A 124 9.38 24.84 2.76
N ASP A 125 9.48 25.80 3.66
CA ASP A 125 10.29 25.72 4.88
C ASP A 125 9.43 25.66 6.17
N VAL A 126 8.11 25.66 6.05
CA VAL A 126 7.17 25.63 7.16
C VAL A 126 6.79 24.19 7.51
N ASN A 127 6.55 23.91 8.79
CA ASN A 127 5.98 22.62 9.19
C ASN A 127 4.44 22.67 9.19
N VAL A 128 3.81 21.50 9.09
CA VAL A 128 2.36 21.38 8.98
C VAL A 128 1.62 21.95 10.21
N SER A 129 2.19 21.84 11.39
CA SER A 129 1.58 22.42 12.62
C SER A 129 1.48 23.94 12.55
N SER A 130 2.50 24.60 11.98
CA SER A 130 2.47 26.05 11.77
C SER A 130 1.40 26.47 10.76
N LEU A 131 1.15 25.66 9.71
CA LEU A 131 0.04 25.92 8.79
C LEU A 131 -1.31 25.88 9.50
N LEU A 132 -1.54 24.85 10.31
CA LEU A 132 -2.80 24.69 11.05
C LEU A 132 -3.00 25.80 12.08
N GLN A 133 -1.94 26.24 12.78
CA GLN A 133 -1.98 27.37 13.71
C GLN A 133 -2.33 28.69 13.01
N GLN A 134 -1.94 28.86 11.74
CA GLN A 134 -2.26 30.02 10.91
C GLN A 134 -3.60 29.87 10.17
N ASN A 135 -4.40 28.86 10.50
CA ASN A 135 -5.74 28.59 9.97
C ASN A 135 -5.76 28.20 8.47
N TYR A 136 -4.67 27.70 7.91
CA TYR A 136 -4.67 27.13 6.55
C TYR A 136 -5.41 25.80 6.51
N LEU A 137 -6.13 25.56 5.43
CA LEU A 137 -6.87 24.33 5.20
C LEU A 137 -5.96 23.24 4.64
N VAL A 138 -5.85 22.12 5.34
CA VAL A 138 -4.99 21.00 4.98
C VAL A 138 -5.81 19.75 4.70
N ALA A 139 -5.74 19.23 3.49
CA ALA A 139 -6.42 17.97 3.15
C ALA A 139 -5.62 16.76 3.63
N VAL A 140 -6.31 15.84 4.31
CA VAL A 140 -5.75 14.59 4.85
C VAL A 140 -6.62 13.41 4.49
N ASN A 141 -6.04 12.20 4.46
CA ASN A 141 -6.79 10.97 4.38
C ASN A 141 -7.30 10.58 5.77
N LYS A 142 -8.60 10.35 5.90
CA LYS A 142 -9.20 9.95 7.18
C LYS A 142 -8.63 8.65 7.73
N SER A 143 -8.31 7.69 6.87
CA SER A 143 -7.77 6.38 7.23
C SER A 143 -6.23 6.36 7.28
N GLY A 144 -5.56 7.48 6.98
CA GLY A 144 -4.11 7.56 6.87
C GLY A 144 -3.41 7.58 8.23
N TRP A 145 -2.26 6.91 8.30
CA TRP A 145 -1.33 7.04 9.42
C TRP A 145 -0.19 7.97 9.04
N PHE A 146 -0.07 9.10 9.69
CA PHE A 146 0.92 10.14 9.40
C PHE A 146 1.92 10.37 10.55
N GLY A 147 2.03 9.38 11.46
CA GLY A 147 2.88 9.43 12.64
C GLY A 147 2.15 9.94 13.89
N GLU A 148 2.62 9.53 15.07
CA GLU A 148 1.99 9.86 16.36
C GLU A 148 1.95 11.37 16.63
N ASP A 149 3.01 12.10 16.25
CA ASP A 149 3.08 13.54 16.44
C ASP A 149 2.03 14.28 15.62
N PHE A 150 1.83 13.89 14.36
CA PHE A 150 0.79 14.48 13.53
C PHE A 150 -0.60 14.14 14.07
N GLN A 151 -0.83 12.89 14.46
CA GLN A 151 -2.07 12.43 15.05
C GLN A 151 -2.44 13.28 16.26
N ARG A 152 -1.51 13.45 17.21
CA ARG A 152 -1.73 14.20 18.44
C ARG A 152 -1.89 15.72 18.23
N LYS A 153 -1.01 16.32 17.41
CA LYS A 153 -0.94 17.78 17.25
C LYS A 153 -1.94 18.33 16.23
N ALA A 154 -2.27 17.57 15.22
CA ALA A 154 -3.14 18.03 14.14
C ALA A 154 -4.60 17.61 14.35
N LEU A 155 -4.86 16.34 14.62
CA LEU A 155 -6.24 15.84 14.74
C LEU A 155 -6.92 16.32 16.02
N ASP A 156 -6.22 16.35 17.14
CA ASP A 156 -6.82 16.71 18.42
C ASP A 156 -6.98 18.24 18.63
N ALA A 157 -6.06 19.03 18.05
CA ALA A 157 -6.01 20.46 18.34
C ALA A 157 -6.58 21.35 17.21
N HIS A 158 -6.62 20.86 15.96
CA HIS A 158 -6.91 21.68 14.79
C HIS A 158 -7.83 21.01 13.77
N ASP A 159 -8.67 20.06 14.18
CA ASP A 159 -9.54 19.27 13.27
C ASP A 159 -10.38 20.15 12.34
N ARG A 160 -10.82 21.33 12.79
CA ARG A 160 -11.59 22.30 11.99
C ARG A 160 -10.87 22.80 10.73
N TYR A 161 -9.53 22.70 10.68
CA TYR A 161 -8.72 23.08 9.52
C TYR A 161 -8.26 21.87 8.69
N LEU A 162 -8.64 20.66 9.11
CA LEU A 162 -8.37 19.45 8.39
C LEU A 162 -9.57 19.07 7.51
N ILE A 163 -9.32 18.97 6.23
CA ILE A 163 -10.32 18.52 5.25
C ILE A 163 -10.11 17.02 5.01
N HIS A 164 -10.96 16.21 5.61
CA HIS A 164 -10.92 14.76 5.46
C HIS A 164 -11.49 14.34 4.10
N ALA A 165 -10.62 13.89 3.19
CA ALA A 165 -11.01 13.42 1.87
C ALA A 165 -10.27 12.12 1.55
N GLU A 166 -11.04 11.05 1.27
CA GLU A 166 -10.50 9.76 0.86
C GLU A 166 -9.95 9.85 -0.57
N GLY A 167 -8.85 9.11 -0.82
CA GLY A 167 -8.19 9.05 -2.11
C GLY A 167 -7.29 10.25 -2.41
N THR A 168 -6.09 9.97 -2.92
CA THR A 168 -5.09 11.01 -3.21
C THR A 168 -5.57 11.95 -4.31
N MET A 169 -6.16 11.41 -5.39
CA MET A 169 -6.64 12.23 -6.51
C MET A 169 -7.67 13.27 -6.07
N ARG A 170 -8.60 12.88 -5.18
CA ARG A 170 -9.60 13.82 -4.65
C ARG A 170 -8.96 14.95 -3.85
N ARG A 171 -8.01 14.64 -2.95
CA ARG A 171 -7.28 15.66 -2.18
C ARG A 171 -6.50 16.61 -3.10
N MET A 172 -5.83 16.06 -4.11
CA MET A 172 -5.07 16.84 -5.09
C MET A 172 -5.98 17.70 -5.99
N GLN A 173 -7.19 17.24 -6.32
CA GLN A 173 -8.19 18.08 -7.00
C GLN A 173 -8.63 19.27 -6.14
N LEU A 174 -8.84 19.06 -4.82
CA LEU A 174 -9.14 20.16 -3.90
C LEU A 174 -8.01 21.20 -3.89
N LEU A 175 -6.75 20.73 -3.86
CA LEU A 175 -5.57 21.63 -3.96
C LEU A 175 -5.55 22.39 -5.29
N LYS A 176 -5.76 21.69 -6.42
CA LYS A 176 -5.81 22.30 -7.75
C LYS A 176 -6.86 23.41 -7.83
N MET A 177 -8.04 23.16 -7.29
CA MET A 177 -9.15 24.13 -7.26
C MET A 177 -8.97 25.25 -6.20
N GLY A 178 -7.96 25.15 -5.33
CA GLY A 178 -7.72 26.09 -4.23
C GLY A 178 -8.76 26.03 -3.10
N ARG A 179 -9.36 24.85 -2.94
CA ARG A 179 -10.28 24.56 -1.83
C ARG A 179 -9.53 24.18 -0.55
N VAL A 180 -8.26 23.83 -0.67
CA VAL A 180 -7.31 23.61 0.42
C VAL A 180 -5.98 24.27 0.06
N ASP A 181 -5.18 24.59 1.07
CA ASP A 181 -3.88 25.24 0.91
C ASP A 181 -2.75 24.22 0.80
N ALA A 182 -2.91 23.05 1.45
CA ALA A 182 -1.94 21.96 1.41
C ALA A 182 -2.63 20.59 1.45
N VAL A 183 -1.87 19.55 1.07
CA VAL A 183 -2.29 18.14 1.08
C VAL A 183 -1.23 17.29 1.75
N VAL A 184 -1.57 16.48 2.74
CA VAL A 184 -0.66 15.53 3.41
C VAL A 184 -0.72 14.16 2.74
N GLY A 185 0.46 13.54 2.55
CA GLY A 185 0.57 12.19 2.00
C GLY A 185 2.02 11.76 1.75
N ASP A 186 2.19 10.57 1.21
CA ASP A 186 3.50 10.10 0.73
C ASP A 186 4.00 10.98 -0.42
N GLN A 187 5.26 11.38 -0.35
CA GLN A 187 5.87 12.33 -1.29
C GLN A 187 5.72 11.86 -2.74
N LYS A 188 6.12 10.63 -3.05
CA LYS A 188 6.06 10.11 -4.43
C LYS A 188 4.63 10.00 -4.95
N VAL A 189 3.68 9.66 -4.07
CA VAL A 189 2.27 9.57 -4.42
C VAL A 189 1.68 10.95 -4.73
N LEU A 190 2.02 11.97 -3.93
CA LEU A 190 1.60 13.35 -4.19
C LEU A 190 2.20 13.90 -5.48
N GLU A 191 3.50 13.67 -5.72
CA GLU A 191 4.20 14.10 -6.94
C GLU A 191 3.60 13.44 -8.19
N ALA A 192 3.33 12.12 -8.15
CA ALA A 192 2.69 11.41 -9.25
C ALA A 192 1.27 11.93 -9.54
N ALA A 193 0.49 12.22 -8.50
CA ALA A 193 -0.86 12.77 -8.64
C ALA A 193 -0.84 14.21 -9.16
N ALA A 194 0.14 15.03 -8.75
CA ALA A 194 0.33 16.38 -9.29
C ALA A 194 0.63 16.35 -10.78
N GLN A 195 1.53 15.49 -11.21
CA GLN A 195 1.85 15.28 -12.63
C GLN A 195 0.61 14.84 -13.43
N GLN A 196 -0.15 13.87 -12.91
CA GLN A 196 -1.35 13.37 -13.56
C GLN A 196 -2.44 14.44 -13.71
N LEU A 197 -2.53 15.36 -12.76
CA LEU A 197 -3.50 16.47 -12.78
C LEU A 197 -2.98 17.72 -13.51
N GLY A 198 -1.72 17.75 -13.96
CA GLY A 198 -1.12 18.94 -14.58
C GLY A 198 -1.04 20.11 -13.60
N ILE A 199 -0.54 19.87 -12.38
CA ILE A 199 -0.28 20.93 -11.38
C ILE A 199 1.21 21.28 -11.47
N ASP A 200 1.57 22.12 -12.42
CA ASP A 200 2.97 22.41 -12.78
C ASP A 200 3.74 23.15 -11.67
N ASP A 201 3.03 23.91 -10.84
CA ASP A 201 3.58 24.65 -9.71
C ASP A 201 3.51 23.87 -8.38
N PHE A 202 3.27 22.56 -8.43
CA PHE A 202 3.27 21.71 -7.24
C PHE A 202 4.67 21.60 -6.64
N LYS A 203 4.76 21.77 -5.32
CA LYS A 203 5.97 21.55 -4.52
C LYS A 203 5.62 20.79 -3.26
N VAL A 204 6.64 20.12 -2.69
CA VAL A 204 6.54 19.50 -1.37
C VAL A 204 7.34 20.29 -0.36
N SER A 205 6.93 20.27 0.90
CA SER A 205 7.68 20.86 2.00
C SER A 205 9.01 20.14 2.19
N LYS A 206 10.05 20.88 2.54
CA LYS A 206 11.32 20.31 3.00
C LYS A 206 11.21 19.68 4.39
N GLN A 207 10.18 20.05 5.16
CA GLN A 207 9.91 19.50 6.48
C GLN A 207 9.14 18.20 6.36
N VAL A 208 9.82 17.09 6.69
CA VAL A 208 9.20 15.76 6.74
C VAL A 208 8.29 15.68 7.96
N ILE A 209 7.03 15.27 7.76
CA ILE A 209 6.07 15.04 8.83
C ILE A 209 6.40 13.73 9.55
N HIS A 210 6.62 12.67 8.76
CA HIS A 210 6.92 11.35 9.30
C HIS A 210 7.64 10.49 8.26
N GLU A 211 8.51 9.61 8.74
CA GLU A 211 9.12 8.57 7.92
C GLU A 211 8.83 7.21 8.54
N THR A 212 8.39 6.26 7.74
CA THR A 212 8.12 4.91 8.20
C THR A 212 8.56 3.88 7.16
N ARG A 213 8.78 2.67 7.64
CA ARG A 213 8.93 1.50 6.77
C ARG A 213 7.57 0.85 6.59
N VAL A 214 7.28 0.42 5.37
CA VAL A 214 6.01 -0.25 5.06
C VAL A 214 6.22 -1.70 4.71
N HIS A 215 5.17 -2.47 4.93
CA HIS A 215 5.14 -3.92 4.93
C HIS A 215 3.96 -4.42 4.11
N PHE A 216 4.03 -5.64 3.62
CA PHE A 216 2.86 -6.42 3.29
C PHE A 216 2.22 -6.91 4.59
N LEU A 217 0.91 -6.75 4.71
CA LEU A 217 0.16 -7.15 5.90
C LEU A 217 -0.79 -8.29 5.53
N PHE A 218 -0.59 -9.45 6.12
CA PHE A 218 -1.31 -10.69 5.80
C PHE A 218 -2.35 -11.02 6.89
N SER A 219 -3.51 -11.49 6.47
CA SER A 219 -4.53 -12.04 7.36
C SER A 219 -4.01 -13.28 8.08
N ARG A 220 -4.20 -13.35 9.40
CA ARG A 220 -3.90 -14.56 10.21
C ARG A 220 -4.84 -15.72 9.89
N ASN A 221 -5.96 -15.47 9.23
CA ASN A 221 -6.89 -16.52 8.78
C ASN A 221 -6.33 -17.25 7.55
N ARG A 222 -5.45 -16.60 6.78
CA ARG A 222 -4.90 -17.15 5.54
C ARG A 222 -3.52 -17.76 5.70
N VAL A 223 -2.66 -17.18 6.54
CA VAL A 223 -1.26 -17.57 6.66
C VAL A 223 -0.84 -17.84 8.10
N ASP A 224 0.20 -18.64 8.25
CA ASP A 224 0.85 -18.95 9.52
C ASP A 224 2.29 -18.38 9.60
N LYS A 225 2.95 -18.61 10.72
CA LYS A 225 4.35 -18.17 10.92
C LYS A 225 5.32 -18.85 9.96
N ALA A 226 5.08 -20.10 9.58
CA ALA A 226 5.95 -20.84 8.67
C ALA A 226 5.86 -20.28 7.25
N PHE A 227 4.65 -19.93 6.79
CA PHE A 227 4.47 -19.20 5.54
C PHE A 227 5.22 -17.87 5.58
N MET A 228 5.07 -17.06 6.64
CA MET A 228 5.72 -15.75 6.76
C MET A 228 7.25 -15.85 6.73
N GLN A 229 7.85 -16.90 7.27
CA GLN A 229 9.29 -17.13 7.16
C GLN A 229 9.71 -17.37 5.70
N ARG A 230 9.01 -18.26 4.98
CA ARG A 230 9.28 -18.52 3.55
C ARG A 230 9.03 -17.27 2.70
N PHE A 231 7.95 -16.53 2.97
CA PHE A 231 7.64 -15.29 2.27
C PHE A 231 8.74 -14.25 2.44
N ASN A 232 9.21 -14.02 3.65
CA ASN A 232 10.29 -13.06 3.93
C ASN A 232 11.60 -13.45 3.25
N GLN A 233 11.95 -14.74 3.18
CA GLN A 233 13.12 -15.22 2.43
C GLN A 233 12.98 -14.95 0.92
N ALA A 234 11.80 -15.23 0.35
CA ALA A 234 11.51 -14.94 -1.04
C ALA A 234 11.52 -13.42 -1.33
N LEU A 235 10.98 -12.61 -0.41
CA LEU A 235 10.97 -11.15 -0.52
C LEU A 235 12.38 -10.57 -0.53
N VAL A 236 13.28 -11.02 0.35
CA VAL A 236 14.70 -10.62 0.33
C VAL A 236 15.32 -10.90 -1.02
N ALA A 237 15.11 -12.11 -1.56
CA ALA A 237 15.66 -12.48 -2.85
C ALA A 237 15.14 -11.61 -4.01
N GLU A 238 13.87 -11.17 -3.96
CA GLU A 238 13.32 -10.24 -4.96
C GLU A 238 13.84 -8.80 -4.80
N LEU A 239 14.02 -8.32 -3.58
CA LEU A 239 14.57 -6.99 -3.31
C LEU A 239 16.04 -6.89 -3.75
N THR A 240 16.84 -7.92 -3.49
CA THR A 240 18.25 -7.96 -3.90
C THR A 240 18.41 -7.94 -5.43
N ARG A 241 17.48 -8.57 -6.18
CA ARG A 241 17.49 -8.54 -7.65
C ARG A 241 17.18 -7.19 -8.28
N GLN A 242 16.50 -6.30 -7.56
CA GLN A 242 16.18 -4.95 -8.06
C GLN A 242 17.34 -3.96 -7.91
N THR A 243 18.35 -4.32 -7.12
CA THR A 243 19.49 -3.44 -6.82
C THR A 243 20.66 -3.62 -7.84
N PHE A 244 20.55 -4.59 -8.76
CA PHE A 244 21.47 -4.88 -9.86
C PHE A 244 20.77 -4.76 -11.21
#